data_da85ae2c4f340d2d1cf374cf23a72a87
#
_entry.id   da85ae2c4f340d2d1cf374cf23a72a87
#
_cell.length_a   1.000
_cell.length_b   1.000
_cell.length_c   1.000
_cell.angle_alpha   90.00
_cell.angle_beta   90.00
_cell.angle_gamma   90.00
#
_symmetry.space_group_name_H-M   'P 1'
#
loop_
_entity.id
_entity.type
_entity.pdbx_description
1 polymer ?
#
loop_
_entity_poly.entity_id
_entity_poly.type
_entity_poly.pdbx_seq_one_letter_code
_entity_poly.pdbx_strand_id
1 'polypeptide(L)'
;MKLSWLLAGSLFCHGLWAQELTLTTGEYPPYCSETLKYQGLIPHVVSEAFKSEGVSVKFQFLPWKRAFRLSEEGVVDGTVHWYESSERRKTHLYSDPILSETYVWFYLKSDPLEWRGYQDLADRKLAAVSGYTYNADFFAAIAQVPLQVQFVTRLRQSFDLLLSGRADLTLENIDVGYYSLRQFYPASTVDLFATHSKPVMKVEGHLLISRKRANADELIKTFNRGLAKLKASGQLEKMLLESRSGLYEP
;
A
#
# COMPACT_ATOMS: atom_id res chain seq x y z
N MET A 1 -12.30 9.27 -75.37
CA MET A 1 -12.81 8.61 -74.15
C MET A 1 -11.67 8.54 -73.17
N LYS A 2 -11.69 9.38 -72.11
CA LYS A 2 -10.68 9.38 -71.02
C LYS A 2 -11.35 8.76 -69.80
N LEU A 3 -10.84 7.60 -69.36
CA LEU A 3 -11.35 6.86 -68.21
C LEU A 3 -10.56 7.34 -66.99
N SER A 4 -11.21 8.12 -66.07
CA SER A 4 -10.62 8.59 -64.82
C SER A 4 -10.82 7.51 -63.76
N TRP A 5 -9.77 6.94 -63.24
CA TRP A 5 -9.79 6.03 -62.10
C TRP A 5 -9.78 6.83 -60.80
N LEU A 6 -10.89 6.77 -60.07
CA LEU A 6 -11.00 7.27 -58.68
C LEU A 6 -10.41 6.23 -57.76
N LEU A 7 -9.24 6.46 -57.18
CA LEU A 7 -8.69 5.71 -56.06
C LEU A 7 -9.45 6.11 -54.79
N ALA A 8 -10.34 5.25 -54.33
CA ALA A 8 -10.95 5.36 -53.01
C ALA A 8 -9.93 4.89 -51.96
N GLY A 9 -9.27 5.85 -51.29
CA GLY A 9 -8.40 5.59 -50.15
C GLY A 9 -9.25 5.19 -48.91
N SER A 10 -9.25 3.89 -48.58
CA SER A 10 -9.86 3.38 -47.35
C SER A 10 -8.98 3.83 -46.15
N LEU A 11 -9.43 4.85 -45.41
CA LEU A 11 -8.90 5.21 -44.09
C LEU A 11 -9.28 4.08 -43.11
N PHE A 12 -8.36 3.14 -42.89
CA PHE A 12 -8.44 2.21 -41.78
C PHE A 12 -8.27 3.01 -40.48
N CYS A 13 -9.38 3.44 -39.87
CA CYS A 13 -9.40 3.82 -38.46
C CYS A 13 -9.04 2.59 -37.62
N HIS A 14 -7.78 2.44 -37.28
CA HIS A 14 -7.37 1.53 -36.23
C HIS A 14 -7.97 2.11 -34.92
N GLY A 15 -9.10 1.57 -34.51
CA GLY A 15 -9.62 1.83 -33.17
C GLY A 15 -8.51 1.47 -32.16
N LEU A 16 -7.96 2.48 -31.52
CA LEU A 16 -7.13 2.31 -30.31
C LEU A 16 -8.03 1.62 -29.27
N TRP A 17 -8.01 0.31 -29.24
CA TRP A 17 -8.54 -0.42 -28.10
C TRP A 17 -7.65 -0.02 -26.92
N ALA A 18 -8.20 0.79 -26.02
CA ALA A 18 -7.49 1.11 -24.76
C ALA A 18 -7.15 -0.23 -24.09
N GLN A 19 -5.86 -0.49 -23.91
CA GLN A 19 -5.40 -1.69 -23.25
C GLN A 19 -5.90 -1.68 -21.82
N GLU A 20 -6.74 -2.62 -21.43
CA GLU A 20 -7.20 -2.78 -20.05
C GLU A 20 -6.30 -3.79 -19.34
N LEU A 21 -5.62 -3.35 -18.28
CA LEU A 21 -4.79 -4.19 -17.42
C LEU A 21 -5.62 -4.76 -16.28
N THR A 22 -5.39 -6.02 -15.96
CA THR A 22 -5.91 -6.66 -14.75
C THR A 22 -4.82 -6.75 -13.71
N LEU A 23 -4.98 -6.03 -12.61
CA LEU A 23 -4.07 -6.05 -11.47
C LEU A 23 -4.74 -6.68 -10.25
N THR A 24 -3.98 -7.42 -9.45
CA THR A 24 -4.47 -7.95 -8.19
C THR A 24 -3.96 -7.16 -7.00
N THR A 25 -4.68 -7.21 -5.88
CA THR A 25 -4.27 -6.67 -4.59
C THR A 25 -4.97 -7.43 -3.46
N GLY A 26 -4.66 -7.09 -2.21
CA GLY A 26 -5.35 -7.58 -1.02
C GLY A 26 -5.97 -6.44 -0.23
N GLU A 27 -6.76 -6.78 0.80
CA GLU A 27 -7.30 -5.81 1.76
C GLU A 27 -6.20 -5.26 2.66
N TYR A 28 -6.02 -3.95 2.68
CA TYR A 28 -5.11 -3.20 3.57
C TYR A 28 -5.55 -1.73 3.63
N PRO A 29 -6.72 -1.44 4.21
CA PRO A 29 -7.23 -0.07 4.29
C PRO A 29 -6.35 0.83 5.18
N PRO A 30 -6.22 2.12 4.85
CA PRO A 30 -6.91 2.86 3.79
C PRO A 30 -6.25 2.78 2.41
N TYR A 31 -5.16 2.02 2.28
CA TYR A 31 -4.39 1.92 1.04
C TYR A 31 -5.10 1.12 -0.05
N CYS A 32 -5.58 -0.08 0.29
CA CYS A 32 -6.29 -0.97 -0.63
C CYS A 32 -7.52 -1.55 0.07
N SER A 33 -8.71 -1.36 -0.47
CA SER A 33 -9.93 -2.02 0.01
C SER A 33 -11.03 -1.98 -1.04
N GLU A 34 -11.67 -3.11 -1.28
CA GLU A 34 -12.77 -3.23 -2.24
C GLU A 34 -13.96 -2.30 -1.90
N THR A 35 -14.14 -1.99 -0.61
CA THR A 35 -15.28 -1.20 -0.12
C THR A 35 -15.02 0.31 -0.04
N LEU A 36 -13.78 0.74 -0.12
CA LEU A 36 -13.44 2.16 -0.08
C LEU A 36 -13.69 2.84 -1.42
N LYS A 37 -13.96 4.16 -1.40
CA LYS A 37 -14.02 4.98 -2.60
C LYS A 37 -12.72 4.82 -3.40
N TYR A 38 -12.86 4.69 -4.73
CA TYR A 38 -11.74 4.39 -5.64
C TYR A 38 -10.95 3.11 -5.29
N GLN A 39 -11.53 2.23 -4.47
CA GLN A 39 -10.89 1.00 -3.95
C GLN A 39 -9.66 1.26 -3.07
N GLY A 40 -9.57 2.46 -2.48
CA GLY A 40 -8.48 2.91 -1.63
C GLY A 40 -7.43 3.75 -2.37
N LEU A 41 -6.47 4.27 -1.62
CA LEU A 41 -5.48 5.22 -2.13
C LEU A 41 -4.62 4.62 -3.25
N ILE A 42 -4.09 3.40 -3.07
CA ILE A 42 -3.16 2.80 -4.04
C ILE A 42 -3.84 2.46 -5.36
N PRO A 43 -5.01 1.78 -5.42
CA PRO A 43 -5.74 1.59 -6.67
C PRO A 43 -6.07 2.91 -7.37
N HIS A 44 -6.43 3.96 -6.62
CA HIS A 44 -6.70 5.28 -7.19
C HIS A 44 -5.46 5.88 -7.85
N VAL A 45 -4.32 5.92 -7.16
CA VAL A 45 -3.06 6.43 -7.70
C VAL A 45 -2.63 5.64 -8.93
N VAL A 46 -2.70 4.31 -8.89
CA VAL A 46 -2.31 3.43 -10.00
C VAL A 46 -3.22 3.66 -11.21
N SER A 47 -4.54 3.78 -10.98
CA SER A 47 -5.50 4.08 -12.06
C SER A 47 -5.23 5.41 -12.73
N GLU A 48 -5.04 6.49 -11.95
CA GLU A 48 -4.82 7.82 -12.51
C GLU A 48 -3.43 7.93 -13.20
N ALA A 49 -2.40 7.25 -12.67
CA ALA A 49 -1.10 7.20 -13.32
C ALA A 49 -1.21 6.54 -14.70
N PHE A 50 -1.79 5.36 -14.82
CA PHE A 50 -1.98 4.68 -16.09
C PHE A 50 -2.92 5.42 -17.03
N LYS A 51 -4.02 5.98 -16.52
CA LYS A 51 -4.99 6.76 -17.30
C LYS A 51 -4.36 7.99 -17.95
N SER A 52 -3.41 8.65 -17.27
CA SER A 52 -2.65 9.78 -17.83
C SER A 52 -1.79 9.40 -19.04
N GLU A 53 -1.57 8.11 -19.24
CA GLU A 53 -0.83 7.48 -20.35
C GLU A 53 -1.75 6.71 -21.32
N GLY A 54 -3.08 6.83 -21.19
CA GLY A 54 -4.06 6.20 -22.08
C GLY A 54 -4.31 4.71 -21.81
N VAL A 55 -3.93 4.19 -20.64
CA VAL A 55 -4.14 2.79 -20.23
C VAL A 55 -5.21 2.73 -19.15
N SER A 56 -6.16 1.78 -19.29
CA SER A 56 -7.16 1.50 -18.25
C SER A 56 -6.74 0.34 -17.36
N VAL A 57 -7.20 0.34 -16.12
CA VAL A 57 -6.85 -0.68 -15.12
C VAL A 57 -8.10 -1.13 -14.38
N LYS A 58 -8.21 -2.45 -14.15
CA LYS A 58 -9.16 -3.03 -13.21
C LYS A 58 -8.45 -3.82 -12.13
N PHE A 59 -9.02 -3.83 -10.92
CA PHE A 59 -8.47 -4.52 -9.78
C PHE A 59 -9.30 -5.73 -9.39
N GLN A 60 -8.60 -6.78 -8.92
CA GLN A 60 -9.20 -7.95 -8.28
C GLN A 60 -8.66 -8.05 -6.86
N PHE A 61 -9.56 -7.98 -5.88
CA PHE A 61 -9.21 -8.14 -4.45
C PHE A 61 -9.20 -9.62 -4.08
N LEU A 62 -8.08 -10.09 -3.56
CA LEU A 62 -7.84 -11.49 -3.23
C LEU A 62 -6.97 -11.57 -1.96
N PRO A 63 -6.99 -12.71 -1.24
CA PRO A 63 -5.96 -12.95 -0.24
C PRO A 63 -4.56 -12.76 -0.82
N TRP A 64 -3.68 -12.01 -0.13
CA TRP A 64 -2.37 -11.56 -0.62
C TRP A 64 -1.54 -12.64 -1.33
N LYS A 65 -1.45 -13.85 -0.72
CA LYS A 65 -0.73 -14.99 -1.33
C LYS A 65 -1.32 -15.39 -2.69
N ARG A 66 -2.66 -15.35 -2.83
CA ARG A 66 -3.35 -15.67 -4.08
C ARG A 66 -3.15 -14.56 -5.11
N ALA A 67 -3.26 -13.30 -4.69
CA ALA A 67 -3.03 -12.14 -5.53
C ALA A 67 -1.63 -12.19 -6.18
N PHE A 68 -0.60 -12.42 -5.37
CA PHE A 68 0.77 -12.57 -5.85
C PHE A 68 0.93 -13.76 -6.80
N ARG A 69 0.43 -14.93 -6.42
CA ARG A 69 0.57 -16.16 -7.22
C ARG A 69 -0.06 -16.03 -8.62
N LEU A 70 -1.26 -15.45 -8.75
CA LEU A 70 -1.89 -15.26 -10.05
C LEU A 70 -1.07 -14.34 -10.97
N SER A 71 -0.45 -13.31 -10.40
CA SER A 71 0.48 -12.44 -11.12
C SER A 71 1.77 -13.17 -11.51
N GLU A 72 2.35 -13.94 -10.61
CA GLU A 72 3.55 -14.75 -10.87
C GLU A 72 3.31 -15.80 -11.96
N GLU A 73 2.13 -16.42 -11.96
CA GLU A 73 1.70 -17.39 -12.99
C GLU A 73 1.39 -16.72 -14.34
N GLY A 74 1.26 -15.39 -14.39
CA GLY A 74 0.92 -14.61 -15.58
C GLY A 74 -0.55 -14.70 -15.96
N VAL A 75 -1.42 -15.14 -15.04
CA VAL A 75 -2.88 -15.17 -15.20
C VAL A 75 -3.46 -13.76 -15.24
N VAL A 76 -2.85 -12.84 -14.51
CA VAL A 76 -3.11 -11.40 -14.52
C VAL A 76 -1.83 -10.65 -14.87
N ASP A 77 -1.95 -9.37 -15.24
CA ASP A 77 -0.83 -8.57 -15.72
C ASP A 77 0.17 -8.20 -14.63
N GLY A 78 -0.33 -8.01 -13.39
CA GLY A 78 0.48 -7.57 -12.27
C GLY A 78 -0.27 -7.60 -10.95
N THR A 79 0.38 -7.04 -9.94
CA THR A 79 -0.18 -6.90 -8.59
C THR A 79 0.34 -5.63 -7.93
N VAL A 80 -0.41 -5.04 -7.02
CA VAL A 80 -0.05 -3.73 -6.43
C VAL A 80 0.13 -3.79 -4.92
N HIS A 81 0.87 -2.79 -4.42
CA HIS A 81 1.14 -2.57 -3.00
C HIS A 81 2.02 -3.67 -2.38
N TRP A 82 3.17 -3.88 -2.99
CA TRP A 82 4.17 -4.82 -2.49
C TRP A 82 5.46 -4.11 -2.13
N TYR A 83 6.02 -4.49 -0.98
CA TYR A 83 7.34 -4.04 -0.55
C TYR A 83 8.44 -4.80 -1.29
N GLU A 84 9.62 -4.20 -1.38
CA GLU A 84 10.74 -4.79 -2.10
C GLU A 84 11.16 -6.14 -1.50
N SER A 85 11.48 -7.09 -2.40
CA SER A 85 11.98 -8.42 -2.04
C SER A 85 12.79 -8.98 -3.19
N SER A 86 13.98 -9.51 -2.90
CA SER A 86 14.84 -10.19 -3.87
C SER A 86 14.15 -11.39 -4.53
N GLU A 87 13.34 -12.14 -3.78
CA GLU A 87 12.59 -13.27 -4.32
C GLU A 87 11.53 -12.81 -5.35
N ARG A 88 10.76 -11.76 -5.01
CA ARG A 88 9.75 -11.23 -5.93
C ARG A 88 10.36 -10.63 -7.19
N ARG A 89 11.57 -10.07 -7.13
CA ARG A 89 12.29 -9.55 -8.30
C ARG A 89 12.64 -10.63 -9.34
N LYS A 90 12.67 -11.91 -8.95
CA LYS A 90 12.89 -13.03 -9.89
C LYS A 90 11.72 -13.19 -10.87
N THR A 91 10.50 -12.90 -10.43
CA THR A 91 9.27 -13.14 -11.21
C THR A 91 8.57 -11.86 -11.67
N HIS A 92 8.93 -10.70 -11.10
CA HIS A 92 8.29 -9.42 -11.39
C HIS A 92 9.29 -8.29 -11.64
N LEU A 93 8.85 -7.31 -12.43
CA LEU A 93 9.45 -5.99 -12.53
C LEU A 93 8.76 -5.07 -11.52
N TYR A 94 9.54 -4.21 -10.88
CA TYR A 94 9.06 -3.23 -9.90
C TYR A 94 8.97 -1.85 -10.53
N SER A 95 7.91 -1.13 -10.21
CA SER A 95 7.82 0.31 -10.50
C SER A 95 8.72 1.14 -9.58
N ASP A 96 8.81 2.44 -9.87
CA ASP A 96 9.21 3.41 -8.87
C ASP A 96 8.26 3.35 -7.67
N PRO A 97 8.71 3.77 -6.46
CA PRO A 97 7.87 3.78 -5.27
C PRO A 97 6.62 4.64 -5.47
N ILE A 98 5.44 4.05 -5.20
CA ILE A 98 4.16 4.77 -5.22
C ILE A 98 4.13 5.71 -4.02
N LEU A 99 4.28 5.13 -2.82
CA LEU A 99 4.29 5.83 -1.55
C LEU A 99 5.43 5.31 -0.67
N SER A 100 5.92 6.18 0.22
CA SER A 100 6.74 5.81 1.37
C SER A 100 5.86 5.75 2.60
N GLU A 101 5.80 4.61 3.23
CA GLU A 101 4.96 4.31 4.38
C GLU A 101 5.80 4.35 5.66
N THR A 102 5.23 4.91 6.73
CA THR A 102 5.93 5.14 7.99
C THR A 102 5.29 4.29 9.09
N TYR A 103 6.08 3.44 9.73
CA TYR A 103 5.70 2.67 10.90
C TYR A 103 6.20 3.36 12.16
N VAL A 104 5.30 3.50 13.14
CA VAL A 104 5.55 4.22 14.39
C VAL A 104 5.02 3.42 15.57
N TRP A 105 5.52 3.75 16.77
CA TRP A 105 4.91 3.30 18.00
C TRP A 105 3.64 4.10 18.27
N PHE A 106 2.52 3.39 18.47
CA PHE A 106 1.29 3.91 19.06
C PHE A 106 1.32 3.66 20.56
N TYR A 107 0.88 4.65 21.33
CA TYR A 107 0.80 4.60 22.79
C TYR A 107 -0.36 5.47 23.29
N LEU A 108 -0.72 5.35 24.58
CA LEU A 108 -1.71 6.24 25.20
C LEU A 108 -1.04 7.53 25.66
N LYS A 109 -1.66 8.68 25.44
CA LYS A 109 -1.18 10.01 25.89
C LYS A 109 -0.96 10.08 27.40
N SER A 110 -1.65 9.24 28.18
CA SER A 110 -1.48 9.10 29.62
C SER A 110 -0.18 8.43 30.04
N ASP A 111 0.48 7.69 29.11
CA ASP A 111 1.76 7.02 29.34
C ASP A 111 2.70 7.30 28.16
N PRO A 112 3.24 8.54 28.07
CA PRO A 112 4.04 8.97 26.94
C PRO A 112 5.33 8.17 26.79
N LEU A 113 5.70 7.93 25.54
CA LEU A 113 6.89 7.18 25.18
C LEU A 113 8.07 8.12 24.91
N GLU A 114 9.16 7.92 25.63
CA GLU A 114 10.49 8.39 25.21
C GLU A 114 11.25 7.21 24.61
N TRP A 115 11.58 7.31 23.31
CA TRP A 115 12.21 6.22 22.58
C TRP A 115 13.32 6.72 21.64
N ARG A 116 14.52 6.20 21.84
CA ARG A 116 15.70 6.42 20.98
C ARG A 116 16.14 5.14 20.29
N GLY A 117 15.87 3.99 20.92
CA GLY A 117 16.20 2.65 20.41
C GLY A 117 15.48 1.56 21.19
N TYR A 118 15.64 0.32 20.77
CA TYR A 118 14.91 -0.82 21.36
C TYR A 118 15.27 -1.10 22.81
N GLN A 119 16.45 -0.69 23.28
CA GLN A 119 16.86 -0.81 24.69
C GLN A 119 15.93 -0.02 25.63
N ASP A 120 15.38 1.10 25.16
CA ASP A 120 14.46 1.93 25.95
C ASP A 120 13.09 1.23 26.17
N LEU A 121 12.86 0.09 25.52
CA LEU A 121 11.62 -0.67 25.59
C LEU A 121 11.70 -1.90 26.50
N ALA A 122 12.82 -2.14 27.19
CA ALA A 122 13.04 -3.35 28.00
C ALA A 122 11.97 -3.59 29.07
N ASP A 123 11.45 -2.52 29.67
CA ASP A 123 10.41 -2.57 30.69
C ASP A 123 8.99 -2.34 30.15
N ARG A 124 8.84 -2.26 28.83
CA ARG A 124 7.58 -2.00 28.16
C ARG A 124 6.95 -3.29 27.61
N LYS A 125 5.63 -3.37 27.69
CA LYS A 125 4.84 -4.44 27.09
C LYS A 125 4.41 -4.02 25.69
N LEU A 126 4.81 -4.80 24.69
CA LEU A 126 4.52 -4.52 23.29
C LEU A 126 3.42 -5.46 22.78
N ALA A 127 2.48 -4.91 22.03
CA ALA A 127 1.58 -5.69 21.19
C ALA A 127 2.08 -5.66 19.74
N ALA A 128 2.04 -6.81 19.04
CA ALA A 128 2.38 -6.91 17.64
C ALA A 128 1.40 -7.85 16.91
N VAL A 129 1.13 -7.60 15.62
CA VAL A 129 0.18 -8.42 14.86
C VAL A 129 0.93 -9.57 14.19
N SER A 130 0.50 -10.80 14.44
CA SER A 130 1.04 -12.00 13.82
C SER A 130 0.85 -11.98 12.30
N GLY A 131 1.92 -12.27 11.57
CA GLY A 131 1.89 -12.32 10.10
C GLY A 131 2.09 -10.97 9.41
N TYR A 132 2.24 -9.87 10.16
CA TYR A 132 2.66 -8.60 9.60
C TYR A 132 4.16 -8.61 9.29
N THR A 133 4.56 -7.80 8.33
CA THR A 133 5.97 -7.67 7.95
C THR A 133 6.60 -6.57 8.81
N TYR A 134 7.38 -6.96 9.82
CA TYR A 134 8.26 -6.07 10.55
C TYR A 134 9.68 -6.17 9.99
N ASN A 135 10.51 -5.16 10.26
CA ASN A 135 11.91 -5.16 9.79
C ASN A 135 12.81 -6.12 10.60
N ALA A 136 13.99 -6.40 10.04
CA ALA A 136 14.98 -7.26 10.68
C ALA A 136 15.41 -6.74 12.06
N ASP A 137 15.49 -5.40 12.23
CA ASP A 137 15.89 -4.78 13.50
C ASP A 137 14.88 -5.04 14.63
N PHE A 138 13.57 -5.06 14.31
CA PHE A 138 12.54 -5.42 15.28
C PHE A 138 12.70 -6.87 15.77
N PHE A 139 12.93 -7.81 14.85
CA PHE A 139 13.14 -9.21 15.22
C PHE A 139 14.49 -9.44 15.94
N ALA A 140 15.53 -8.72 15.53
CA ALA A 140 16.81 -8.74 16.24
C ALA A 140 16.67 -8.19 17.67
N ALA A 141 15.89 -7.12 17.84
CA ALA A 141 15.62 -6.56 19.16
C ALA A 141 14.88 -7.54 20.06
N ILE A 142 13.85 -8.23 19.56
CA ILE A 142 13.14 -9.28 20.33
C ILE A 142 14.12 -10.37 20.82
N ALA A 143 15.13 -10.71 20.03
CA ALA A 143 16.10 -11.76 20.38
C ALA A 143 17.18 -11.28 21.35
N GLN A 144 17.51 -9.97 21.40
CA GLN A 144 18.67 -9.44 22.11
C GLN A 144 18.30 -8.58 23.33
N VAL A 145 17.12 -7.98 23.34
CA VAL A 145 16.62 -7.16 24.44
C VAL A 145 15.47 -7.93 25.13
N PRO A 146 15.33 -7.89 26.47
CA PRO A 146 14.25 -8.59 27.15
C PRO A 146 12.88 -7.93 26.93
N LEU A 147 12.48 -7.81 25.66
CA LEU A 147 11.20 -7.21 25.26
C LEU A 147 10.04 -8.15 25.60
N GLN A 148 9.01 -7.62 26.25
CA GLN A 148 7.77 -8.35 26.49
C GLN A 148 6.82 -8.16 25.30
N VAL A 149 6.86 -9.05 24.30
CA VAL A 149 6.03 -8.92 23.10
C VAL A 149 4.88 -9.92 23.13
N GLN A 150 3.64 -9.43 23.11
CA GLN A 150 2.43 -10.21 22.93
C GLN A 150 1.98 -10.13 21.47
N PHE A 151 2.01 -11.27 20.77
CA PHE A 151 1.47 -11.37 19.41
C PHE A 151 -0.04 -11.61 19.44
N VAL A 152 -0.77 -10.78 18.67
CA VAL A 152 -2.21 -10.86 18.47
C VAL A 152 -2.55 -11.22 17.02
N THR A 153 -3.79 -11.61 16.75
CA THR A 153 -4.21 -12.03 15.40
C THR A 153 -4.86 -10.90 14.59
N ARG A 154 -5.29 -9.81 15.25
CA ARG A 154 -5.98 -8.67 14.62
C ARG A 154 -5.47 -7.37 15.22
N LEU A 155 -5.33 -6.35 14.40
CA LEU A 155 -4.86 -5.03 14.82
C LEU A 155 -5.72 -4.41 15.93
N ARG A 156 -7.04 -4.55 15.88
CA ARG A 156 -7.93 -4.09 16.95
C ARG A 156 -7.52 -4.60 18.33
N GLN A 157 -7.12 -5.88 18.41
CA GLN A 157 -6.69 -6.48 19.69
C GLN A 157 -5.45 -5.77 20.26
N SER A 158 -4.54 -5.26 19.42
CA SER A 158 -3.41 -4.47 19.90
C SER A 158 -3.88 -3.21 20.61
N PHE A 159 -4.82 -2.48 20.03
CA PHE A 159 -5.38 -1.27 20.64
C PHE A 159 -6.22 -1.58 21.89
N ASP A 160 -6.98 -2.68 21.90
CA ASP A 160 -7.72 -3.15 23.10
C ASP A 160 -6.75 -3.45 24.25
N LEU A 161 -5.57 -4.03 23.97
CA LEU A 161 -4.54 -4.27 24.97
C LEU A 161 -3.96 -2.97 25.54
N LEU A 162 -3.74 -1.94 24.71
CA LEU A 162 -3.29 -0.62 25.19
C LEU A 162 -4.35 0.03 26.07
N LEU A 163 -5.63 0.05 25.65
CA LEU A 163 -6.73 0.63 26.40
C LEU A 163 -6.95 -0.05 27.76
N SER A 164 -6.65 -1.34 27.86
CA SER A 164 -6.78 -2.12 29.10
C SER A 164 -5.51 -2.10 29.98
N GLY A 165 -4.44 -1.40 29.59
CA GLY A 165 -3.15 -1.37 30.31
C GLY A 165 -2.40 -2.71 30.27
N ARG A 166 -2.76 -3.61 29.36
CA ARG A 166 -2.11 -4.93 29.19
C ARG A 166 -0.94 -4.87 28.19
N ALA A 167 -0.90 -3.85 27.35
CA ALA A 167 0.26 -3.46 26.57
C ALA A 167 0.43 -1.94 26.67
N ASP A 168 1.66 -1.48 26.53
CA ASP A 168 2.03 -0.08 26.58
C ASP A 168 2.17 0.51 25.17
N LEU A 169 2.59 -0.33 24.22
CA LEU A 169 2.93 0.07 22.84
C LEU A 169 2.40 -0.92 21.80
N THR A 170 2.08 -0.41 20.61
CA THR A 170 1.95 -1.26 19.42
C THR A 170 2.65 -0.62 18.22
N LEU A 171 3.32 -1.44 17.42
CA LEU A 171 3.98 -1.03 16.18
C LEU A 171 3.02 -1.16 15.01
N GLU A 172 2.70 -0.04 14.35
CA GLU A 172 1.83 -0.05 13.18
C GLU A 172 2.20 1.07 12.20
N ASN A 173 1.81 0.89 10.94
CA ASN A 173 1.78 1.97 9.96
C ASN A 173 0.85 3.09 10.44
N ILE A 174 1.32 4.34 10.38
CA ILE A 174 0.61 5.48 10.96
C ILE A 174 -0.79 5.68 10.34
N ASP A 175 -0.91 5.54 9.03
CA ASP A 175 -2.19 5.75 8.31
C ASP A 175 -3.16 4.60 8.59
N VAL A 176 -2.67 3.35 8.59
CA VAL A 176 -3.44 2.14 8.91
C VAL A 176 -3.90 2.16 10.37
N GLY A 177 -3.02 2.55 11.28
CA GLY A 177 -3.34 2.63 12.70
C GLY A 177 -4.44 3.64 12.99
N TYR A 178 -4.33 4.88 12.50
CA TYR A 178 -5.37 5.89 12.70
C TYR A 178 -6.67 5.58 11.94
N TYR A 179 -6.58 5.01 10.72
CA TYR A 179 -7.77 4.51 10.05
C TYR A 179 -8.49 3.46 10.91
N SER A 180 -7.77 2.46 11.39
CA SER A 180 -8.34 1.38 12.21
C SER A 180 -8.91 1.90 13.52
N LEU A 181 -8.25 2.85 14.19
CA LEU A 181 -8.76 3.49 15.40
C LEU A 181 -10.12 4.16 15.13
N ARG A 182 -10.25 4.93 14.05
CA ARG A 182 -11.53 5.58 13.68
C ARG A 182 -12.64 4.57 13.34
N GLN A 183 -12.28 3.41 12.76
CA GLN A 183 -13.26 2.36 12.44
C GLN A 183 -13.74 1.59 13.68
N PHE A 184 -12.89 1.45 14.69
CA PHE A 184 -13.18 0.57 15.84
C PHE A 184 -13.68 1.31 17.07
N TYR A 185 -13.39 2.60 17.20
CA TYR A 185 -13.64 3.35 18.44
C TYR A 185 -14.28 4.73 18.16
N PRO A 186 -15.05 5.26 19.13
CA PRO A 186 -15.54 6.62 19.07
C PRO A 186 -14.39 7.64 19.14
N ALA A 187 -14.60 8.84 18.60
CA ALA A 187 -13.59 9.90 18.53
C ALA A 187 -12.91 10.16 19.87
N SER A 188 -13.66 10.19 20.97
CA SER A 188 -13.12 10.38 22.32
C SER A 188 -12.10 9.31 22.74
N THR A 189 -12.23 8.08 22.23
CA THR A 189 -11.25 7.02 22.47
C THR A 189 -10.05 7.17 21.53
N VAL A 190 -10.26 7.54 20.24
CA VAL A 190 -9.16 7.82 19.31
C VAL A 190 -8.26 8.92 19.86
N ASP A 191 -8.83 9.95 20.48
CA ASP A 191 -8.10 11.07 21.07
C ASP A 191 -7.18 10.68 22.25
N LEU A 192 -7.33 9.49 22.82
CA LEU A 192 -6.43 8.99 23.86
C LEU A 192 -5.10 8.51 23.31
N PHE A 193 -5.03 8.17 22.03
CA PHE A 193 -3.83 7.66 21.39
C PHE A 193 -2.90 8.78 20.89
N ALA A 194 -1.61 8.48 20.89
CA ALA A 194 -0.57 9.26 20.25
C ALA A 194 0.40 8.33 19.52
N THR A 195 1.21 8.92 18.65
CA THR A 195 2.28 8.22 17.95
C THR A 195 3.63 8.88 18.24
N HIS A 196 4.68 8.07 18.28
CA HIS A 196 6.03 8.60 18.45
C HIS A 196 6.49 9.29 17.15
N SER A 197 7.10 10.48 17.26
CA SER A 197 7.53 11.28 16.11
C SER A 197 8.68 10.66 15.31
N LYS A 198 9.56 9.88 15.96
CA LYS A 198 10.64 9.16 15.31
C LYS A 198 10.07 7.86 14.70
N PRO A 199 10.21 7.63 13.39
CA PRO A 199 9.83 6.37 12.78
C PRO A 199 10.63 5.18 13.30
N VAL A 200 9.96 4.04 13.44
CA VAL A 200 10.62 2.74 13.67
C VAL A 200 11.20 2.20 12.37
N MET A 201 10.40 2.30 11.32
CA MET A 201 10.84 1.94 9.97
C MET A 201 10.05 2.71 8.90
N LYS A 202 10.64 2.79 7.70
CA LYS A 202 9.96 3.23 6.48
C LYS A 202 10.06 2.14 5.45
N VAL A 203 8.99 1.94 4.70
CA VAL A 203 8.91 0.96 3.60
C VAL A 203 8.29 1.62 2.38
N GLU A 204 8.57 1.08 1.21
CA GLU A 204 8.07 1.62 -0.06
C GLU A 204 7.16 0.59 -0.72
N GLY A 205 5.94 1.03 -1.06
CA GLY A 205 4.97 0.23 -1.78
C GLY A 205 5.09 0.42 -3.30
N HIS A 206 5.06 -0.67 -4.06
CA HIS A 206 5.29 -0.68 -5.51
C HIS A 206 4.15 -1.38 -6.27
N LEU A 207 4.01 -1.01 -7.55
CA LEU A 207 3.37 -1.84 -8.56
C LEU A 207 4.38 -2.90 -9.04
N LEU A 208 3.93 -4.13 -9.18
CA LEU A 208 4.67 -5.25 -9.75
C LEU A 208 4.00 -5.71 -11.04
N ILE A 209 4.75 -5.77 -12.13
CA ILE A 209 4.30 -6.36 -13.40
C ILE A 209 4.99 -7.71 -13.60
N SER A 210 4.19 -8.74 -13.94
CA SER A 210 4.70 -10.08 -14.18
C SER A 210 5.70 -10.10 -15.34
N ARG A 211 6.87 -10.74 -15.15
CA ARG A 211 7.85 -10.94 -16.23
C ARG A 211 7.34 -11.84 -17.35
N LYS A 212 6.24 -12.57 -17.14
CA LYS A 212 5.57 -13.35 -18.19
C LYS A 212 4.78 -12.47 -19.18
N ARG A 213 4.56 -11.20 -18.85
CA ARG A 213 3.96 -10.24 -19.74
C ARG A 213 4.97 -9.78 -20.78
N ALA A 214 4.71 -9.98 -22.07
CA ALA A 214 5.67 -9.65 -23.14
C ALA A 214 6.11 -8.17 -23.16
N ASN A 215 5.22 -7.25 -22.76
CA ASN A 215 5.48 -5.81 -22.69
C ASN A 215 5.68 -5.28 -21.26
N ALA A 216 6.16 -6.13 -20.33
CA ALA A 216 6.30 -5.77 -18.91
C ALA A 216 7.18 -4.53 -18.68
N ASP A 217 8.32 -4.43 -19.37
CA ASP A 217 9.21 -3.27 -19.27
C ASP A 217 8.54 -1.97 -19.72
N GLU A 218 7.76 -2.02 -20.80
CA GLU A 218 7.04 -0.85 -21.30
C GLU A 218 5.90 -0.45 -20.34
N LEU A 219 5.21 -1.39 -19.75
CA LEU A 219 4.17 -1.12 -18.75
C LEU A 219 4.74 -0.45 -17.49
N ILE A 220 5.89 -0.90 -17.00
CA ILE A 220 6.58 -0.25 -15.87
C ILE A 220 6.99 1.18 -16.24
N LYS A 221 7.58 1.39 -17.42
CA LYS A 221 7.96 2.75 -17.88
C LYS A 221 6.73 3.65 -18.04
N THR A 222 5.66 3.13 -18.60
CA THR A 222 4.37 3.85 -18.75
C THR A 222 3.82 4.26 -17.39
N PHE A 223 3.75 3.33 -16.45
CA PHE A 223 3.33 3.63 -15.09
C PHE A 223 4.21 4.68 -14.42
N ASN A 224 5.54 4.54 -14.48
CA ASN A 224 6.48 5.47 -13.86
C ASN A 224 6.35 6.89 -14.45
N ARG A 225 6.13 7.04 -15.77
CA ARG A 225 5.84 8.35 -16.38
C ARG A 225 4.56 8.98 -15.84
N GLY A 226 3.48 8.19 -15.75
CA GLY A 226 2.21 8.67 -15.18
C GLY A 226 2.35 9.03 -13.70
N LEU A 227 3.02 8.20 -12.91
CA LEU A 227 3.29 8.46 -11.51
C LEU A 227 4.13 9.74 -11.31
N ALA A 228 5.14 9.96 -12.15
CA ALA A 228 5.94 11.17 -12.13
C ALA A 228 5.09 12.44 -12.42
N LYS A 229 4.13 12.36 -13.35
CA LYS A 229 3.17 13.46 -13.61
C LYS A 229 2.31 13.76 -12.38
N LEU A 230 1.78 12.72 -11.70
CA LEU A 230 0.99 12.90 -10.48
C LEU A 230 1.81 13.54 -9.35
N LYS A 231 3.07 13.12 -9.18
CA LYS A 231 4.01 13.70 -8.21
C LYS A 231 4.32 15.18 -8.55
N ALA A 232 4.66 15.46 -9.79
CA ALA A 232 5.04 16.82 -10.23
C ALA A 232 3.87 17.82 -10.16
N SER A 233 2.63 17.39 -10.38
CA SER A 233 1.44 18.23 -10.27
C SER A 233 0.91 18.43 -8.85
N GLY A 234 1.47 17.73 -7.85
CA GLY A 234 0.96 17.71 -6.48
C GLY A 234 -0.33 16.88 -6.31
N GLN A 235 -0.80 16.19 -7.36
CA GLN A 235 -2.02 15.39 -7.29
C GLN A 235 -1.88 14.20 -6.36
N LEU A 236 -0.70 13.55 -6.34
CA LEU A 236 -0.43 12.44 -5.40
C LEU A 236 -0.55 12.91 -3.95
N GLU A 237 0.03 14.06 -3.61
CA GLU A 237 -0.05 14.62 -2.25
C GLU A 237 -1.50 14.95 -1.87
N LYS A 238 -2.27 15.53 -2.80
CA LYS A 238 -3.69 15.78 -2.60
C LYS A 238 -4.46 14.49 -2.31
N MET A 239 -4.25 13.43 -3.09
CA MET A 239 -4.88 12.12 -2.87
C MET A 239 -4.53 11.55 -1.50
N LEU A 240 -3.29 11.68 -1.05
CA LEU A 240 -2.84 11.23 0.27
C LEU A 240 -3.55 12.01 1.39
N LEU A 241 -3.66 13.34 1.26
CA LEU A 241 -4.38 14.17 2.22
C LEU A 241 -5.88 13.84 2.27
N GLU A 242 -6.50 13.61 1.12
CA GLU A 242 -7.90 13.19 1.02
C GLU A 242 -8.13 11.83 1.70
N SER A 243 -7.23 10.87 1.51
CA SER A 243 -7.29 9.56 2.19
C SER A 243 -7.17 9.71 3.72
N ARG A 244 -6.21 10.51 4.18
CA ARG A 244 -5.99 10.77 5.61
C ARG A 244 -7.14 11.51 6.28
N SER A 245 -7.83 12.37 5.54
CA SER A 245 -9.02 13.10 6.04
C SER A 245 -10.30 12.27 6.08
N GLY A 246 -10.26 11.00 5.63
CA GLY A 246 -11.40 10.10 5.58
C GLY A 246 -12.28 10.25 4.34
N LEU A 247 -11.89 11.03 3.34
CA LEU A 247 -12.71 11.23 2.12
C LEU A 247 -12.82 9.96 1.25
N TYR A 248 -12.05 8.91 1.53
CA TYR A 248 -12.15 7.61 0.89
C TYR A 248 -13.04 6.65 1.68
N GLU A 249 -13.40 6.97 2.91
CA GLU A 249 -14.30 6.17 3.74
C GLU A 249 -15.72 6.22 3.16
N PRO A 250 -16.54 5.15 3.31
CA PRO A 250 -17.89 5.09 2.76
C PRO A 250 -18.83 6.13 3.38
#